data_d1fed6186731bddbe0200179800c4edf
#
_entry.id   d1fed6186731bddbe0200179800c4edf
#
_cell.length_a   1.000
_cell.length_b   1.000
_cell.length_c   1.000
_cell.angle_alpha   90.00
_cell.angle_beta   90.00
_cell.angle_gamma   90.00
#
_symmetry.space_group_name_H-M   'P 1'
#
loop_
_entity.id
_entity.type
_entity.pdbx_description
1 polymer ?
#
loop_
_entity_poly.entity_id
_entity_poly.type
_entity_poly.pdbx_seq_one_letter_code
_entity_poly.pdbx_strand_id
1 'polypeptide(L)'
;MSFLSFRLNDAFVEKYSKRDPNWGMDIGGGNKLSELIFVSKYSRLKDNGTKEEWYEVCRRCIEGYFSILKDHCKKNLTPWNDLKAQKSAQDAYDRMFQFKWTPPGRGLQFMGTDAVHGEQLSSALQNCSYLSTGKISTHSRKEAVYPFVTLFEQCMTGVGVGFDVKGAGRLEINEPTSDTETFVVPDNREGWSDALGELLVSFFFKNKPTIEFDYSEIRPLGAPLKRFGGTASGPEPLERCLESIRSQFSNRSGESITSRDIVDIMNKVAKATVAGGARRSALISLGPIDDEDFVNLKNWNLPENSERTGEDGWAWSSNNSVVIDSDEDLDRILDKI
;
A
#
# COMPACT_ATOMS: atom_id res chain seq x y z
N MET A 1 -22.89 -12.68 -3.04
CA MET A 1 -22.39 -14.04 -3.37
C MET A 1 -21.24 -14.36 -2.44
N SER A 2 -21.12 -15.61 -1.97
CA SER A 2 -19.96 -16.02 -1.17
C SER A 2 -18.74 -16.15 -2.10
N PHE A 3 -17.76 -15.29 -1.97
CA PHE A 3 -16.52 -15.33 -2.72
C PHE A 3 -15.53 -16.39 -2.21
N LEU A 4 -15.84 -17.07 -1.10
CA LEU A 4 -15.04 -18.17 -0.59
C LEU A 4 -15.52 -19.50 -1.17
N SER A 5 -14.61 -20.27 -1.77
CA SER A 5 -14.89 -21.56 -2.41
C SER A 5 -14.75 -22.75 -1.45
N PHE A 6 -14.15 -22.55 -0.28
CA PHE A 6 -14.01 -23.52 0.80
C PHE A 6 -14.72 -23.05 2.07
N ARG A 7 -15.38 -23.97 2.78
CA ARG A 7 -16.02 -23.72 4.07
C ARG A 7 -15.68 -24.81 5.08
N LEU A 8 -15.39 -24.39 6.30
CA LEU A 8 -15.28 -25.30 7.43
C LEU A 8 -16.67 -25.83 7.83
N ASN A 9 -16.69 -27.02 8.37
CA ASN A 9 -17.91 -27.61 8.92
C ASN A 9 -18.42 -26.73 10.09
N ASP A 10 -19.69 -26.31 10.03
CA ASP A 10 -20.28 -25.41 11.02
C ASP A 10 -20.32 -26.03 12.41
N ALA A 11 -20.67 -27.33 12.53
CA ALA A 11 -20.69 -28.02 13.80
C ALA A 11 -19.29 -28.15 14.45
N PHE A 12 -18.22 -28.11 13.63
CA PHE A 12 -16.86 -28.05 14.15
C PHE A 12 -16.57 -26.68 14.75
N VAL A 13 -16.88 -25.59 14.02
CA VAL A 13 -16.61 -24.22 14.45
C VAL A 13 -17.43 -23.85 15.68
N GLU A 14 -18.70 -24.28 15.75
CA GLU A 14 -19.59 -24.02 16.86
C GLU A 14 -19.03 -24.50 18.24
N LYS A 15 -18.18 -25.52 18.23
CA LYS A 15 -17.51 -25.98 19.46
C LYS A 15 -16.59 -24.92 20.08
N TYR A 16 -16.14 -23.95 19.29
CA TYR A 16 -15.21 -22.91 19.72
C TYR A 16 -15.91 -21.60 20.12
N SER A 17 -17.16 -21.38 19.70
CA SER A 17 -17.92 -20.18 20.06
C SER A 17 -18.13 -20.01 21.58
N LYS A 18 -18.08 -21.12 22.33
CA LYS A 18 -18.25 -21.17 23.80
C LYS A 18 -16.93 -21.32 24.55
N ARG A 19 -15.79 -21.38 23.82
CA ARG A 19 -14.48 -21.51 24.45
C ARG A 19 -13.84 -20.15 24.65
N ASP A 20 -13.26 -19.95 25.82
CA ASP A 20 -12.44 -18.79 26.09
C ASP A 20 -11.07 -18.96 25.39
N PRO A 21 -10.64 -18.02 24.52
CA PRO A 21 -9.31 -18.04 23.97
C PRO A 21 -8.26 -17.86 25.06
N ASN A 22 -7.21 -18.66 25.03
CA ASN A 22 -6.08 -18.46 25.91
C ASN A 22 -5.19 -17.31 25.37
N TRP A 23 -5.47 -16.09 25.76
CA TRP A 23 -4.78 -14.86 25.30
C TRP A 23 -3.30 -14.76 25.69
N GLY A 24 -2.72 -15.82 26.16
CA GLY A 24 -1.33 -15.91 26.62
C GLY A 24 -1.24 -16.06 28.14
N MET A 25 -0.12 -16.57 28.61
CA MET A 25 0.11 -16.68 30.04
C MET A 25 0.18 -15.30 30.67
N ASP A 26 -0.48 -15.15 31.81
CA ASP A 26 -0.32 -14.04 32.71
C ASP A 26 1.16 -13.87 33.12
N ILE A 27 1.87 -13.01 32.43
CA ILE A 27 3.12 -12.49 32.94
C ILE A 27 2.75 -11.43 33.98
N GLY A 28 2.44 -11.87 35.19
CA GLY A 28 2.24 -10.99 36.32
C GLY A 28 0.87 -10.34 36.47
N GLY A 29 -0.23 -11.11 36.42
CA GLY A 29 -1.52 -10.68 36.92
C GLY A 29 -2.48 -10.04 35.91
N GLY A 30 -2.98 -10.81 34.98
CA GLY A 30 -4.22 -10.47 34.27
C GLY A 30 -4.06 -9.44 33.15
N ASN A 31 -2.95 -9.46 32.42
CA ASN A 31 -2.71 -8.50 31.36
C ASN A 31 -3.47 -8.87 30.07
N LYS A 32 -4.70 -8.33 29.92
CA LYS A 32 -5.54 -8.48 28.71
C LYS A 32 -4.99 -7.72 27.48
N LEU A 33 -3.69 -7.45 27.42
CA LEU A 33 -3.07 -6.70 26.34
C LEU A 33 -3.26 -7.37 24.98
N SER A 34 -3.12 -8.69 24.92
CA SER A 34 -3.32 -9.47 23.68
C SER A 34 -4.77 -9.38 23.18
N GLU A 35 -5.74 -9.49 24.11
CA GLU A 35 -7.16 -9.30 23.81
C GLU A 35 -7.45 -7.88 23.34
N LEU A 36 -6.90 -6.87 24.02
CA LEU A 36 -7.06 -5.47 23.64
C LEU A 36 -6.48 -5.19 22.24
N ILE A 37 -5.29 -5.69 21.95
CA ILE A 37 -4.66 -5.58 20.62
C ILE A 37 -5.54 -6.27 19.57
N PHE A 38 -6.02 -7.47 19.85
CA PHE A 38 -6.93 -8.18 18.94
C PHE A 38 -8.17 -7.36 18.65
N VAL A 39 -8.91 -6.92 19.66
CA VAL A 39 -10.15 -6.16 19.50
C VAL A 39 -9.92 -4.82 18.80
N SER A 40 -8.78 -4.16 19.05
CA SER A 40 -8.47 -2.85 18.47
C SER A 40 -7.96 -2.92 17.03
N LYS A 41 -7.27 -4.01 16.63
CA LYS A 41 -6.53 -4.08 15.36
C LYS A 41 -7.03 -5.15 14.39
N TYR A 42 -7.55 -6.27 14.87
CA TYR A 42 -7.81 -7.46 14.05
C TYR A 42 -9.28 -7.93 14.03
N SER A 43 -10.05 -7.54 15.02
CA SER A 43 -11.49 -7.81 15.09
C SER A 43 -12.25 -6.83 14.19
N ARG A 44 -12.89 -7.34 13.16
CA ARG A 44 -13.62 -6.53 12.17
C ARG A 44 -15.05 -6.26 12.65
N LEU A 45 -15.60 -5.12 12.21
CA LEU A 45 -17.01 -4.81 12.42
C LEU A 45 -17.86 -5.65 11.48
N LYS A 46 -18.85 -6.35 12.04
CA LYS A 46 -19.85 -7.12 11.29
C LYS A 46 -21.03 -6.22 10.88
N ASP A 47 -21.85 -6.66 9.94
CA ASP A 47 -23.01 -5.90 9.45
C ASP A 47 -24.05 -5.59 10.54
N ASN A 48 -24.10 -6.42 11.59
CA ASN A 48 -24.98 -6.22 12.75
C ASN A 48 -24.42 -5.23 13.78
N GLY A 49 -23.31 -4.56 13.51
CA GLY A 49 -22.67 -3.59 14.40
C GLY A 49 -21.81 -4.19 15.51
N THR A 50 -21.71 -5.51 15.64
CA THR A 50 -20.80 -6.16 16.60
C THR A 50 -19.44 -6.42 15.94
N LYS A 51 -18.40 -6.62 16.77
CA LYS A 51 -17.09 -7.02 16.29
C LYS A 51 -16.97 -8.55 16.18
N GLU A 52 -16.06 -9.02 15.29
CA GLU A 52 -15.71 -10.44 15.23
C GLU A 52 -15.09 -10.90 16.57
N GLU A 53 -15.44 -12.10 17.01
CA GLU A 53 -14.76 -12.81 18.07
C GLU A 53 -13.58 -13.62 17.52
N TRP A 54 -12.66 -14.07 18.40
CA TRP A 54 -11.46 -14.79 17.99
C TRP A 54 -11.76 -16.03 17.13
N TYR A 55 -12.77 -16.81 17.55
CA TYR A 55 -13.17 -18.02 16.79
C TYR A 55 -13.68 -17.68 15.38
N GLU A 56 -14.32 -16.52 15.19
CA GLU A 56 -14.79 -16.04 13.89
C GLU A 56 -13.61 -15.60 13.00
N VAL A 57 -12.62 -14.93 13.57
CA VAL A 57 -11.40 -14.54 12.85
C VAL A 57 -10.60 -15.79 12.44
N CYS A 58 -10.47 -16.79 13.32
CA CYS A 58 -9.87 -18.08 12.97
C CYS A 58 -10.59 -18.73 11.79
N ARG A 59 -11.94 -18.76 11.83
CA ARG A 59 -12.76 -19.29 10.74
C ARG A 59 -12.48 -18.56 9.42
N ARG A 60 -12.57 -17.25 9.43
CA ARG A 60 -12.38 -16.42 8.27
C ARG A 60 -10.99 -16.61 7.65
N CYS A 61 -9.95 -16.63 8.46
CA CYS A 61 -8.58 -16.82 7.98
C CYS A 61 -8.37 -18.19 7.37
N ILE A 62 -8.83 -19.26 8.02
CA ILE A 62 -8.67 -20.62 7.52
C ILE A 62 -9.50 -20.87 6.26
N GLU A 63 -10.76 -20.44 6.24
CA GLU A 63 -11.61 -20.55 5.04
C GLU A 63 -11.03 -19.78 3.87
N GLY A 64 -10.49 -18.56 4.11
CA GLY A 64 -9.82 -17.77 3.10
C GLY A 64 -8.59 -18.44 2.52
N TYR A 65 -7.70 -18.95 3.38
CA TYR A 65 -6.50 -19.67 2.96
C TYR A 65 -6.83 -20.93 2.13
N PHE A 66 -7.74 -21.76 2.61
CA PHE A 66 -8.14 -22.98 1.89
C PHE A 66 -8.93 -22.68 0.61
N SER A 67 -9.63 -21.54 0.53
CA SER A 67 -10.25 -21.06 -0.71
C SER A 67 -9.21 -20.73 -1.77
N ILE A 68 -8.12 -20.03 -1.40
CA ILE A 68 -7.01 -19.76 -2.32
C ILE A 68 -6.39 -21.07 -2.82
N LEU A 69 -6.14 -22.02 -1.93
CA LEU A 69 -5.61 -23.35 -2.32
C LEU A 69 -6.55 -24.11 -3.25
N LYS A 70 -7.86 -24.10 -2.97
CA LYS A 70 -8.87 -24.76 -3.81
C LYS A 70 -8.93 -24.15 -5.20
N ASP A 71 -8.94 -22.83 -5.27
CA ASP A 71 -8.95 -22.09 -6.54
C ASP A 71 -7.66 -22.32 -7.34
N HIS A 72 -6.51 -22.37 -6.66
CA HIS A 72 -5.23 -22.70 -7.27
C HIS A 72 -5.25 -24.13 -7.85
N CYS A 73 -5.71 -25.12 -7.10
CA CYS A 73 -5.85 -26.49 -7.59
C CYS A 73 -6.76 -26.54 -8.82
N LYS A 74 -7.89 -25.85 -8.79
CA LYS A 74 -8.83 -25.79 -9.92
C LYS A 74 -8.19 -25.16 -11.16
N LYS A 75 -7.48 -24.03 -11.00
CA LYS A 75 -6.82 -23.31 -12.12
C LYS A 75 -5.70 -24.13 -12.76
N ASN A 76 -4.97 -24.89 -11.96
CA ASN A 76 -3.82 -25.68 -12.41
C ASN A 76 -4.15 -27.17 -12.65
N LEU A 77 -5.43 -27.54 -12.67
CA LEU A 77 -5.90 -28.92 -12.85
C LEU A 77 -5.26 -29.92 -11.86
N THR A 78 -4.91 -29.44 -10.67
CA THR A 78 -4.32 -30.27 -9.60
C THR A 78 -5.46 -30.91 -8.78
N PRO A 79 -5.36 -32.19 -8.40
CA PRO A 79 -6.41 -32.88 -7.64
C PRO A 79 -6.70 -32.17 -6.31
N TRP A 80 -7.99 -31.97 -6.03
CA TRP A 80 -8.50 -31.47 -4.76
C TRP A 80 -9.35 -32.53 -4.09
N ASN A 81 -9.16 -32.72 -2.78
CA ASN A 81 -9.96 -33.66 -1.98
C ASN A 81 -10.59 -32.94 -0.79
N ASP A 82 -11.89 -32.75 -0.82
CA ASP A 82 -12.64 -32.01 0.20
C ASP A 82 -12.52 -32.61 1.61
N LEU A 83 -12.49 -33.94 1.77
CA LEU A 83 -12.36 -34.58 3.09
C LEU A 83 -10.97 -34.35 3.70
N LYS A 84 -9.92 -34.48 2.88
CA LYS A 84 -8.55 -34.18 3.30
C LYS A 84 -8.38 -32.70 3.64
N ALA A 85 -8.96 -31.84 2.84
CA ALA A 85 -8.95 -30.39 3.07
C ALA A 85 -9.66 -30.03 4.37
N GLN A 86 -10.84 -30.60 4.65
CA GLN A 86 -11.56 -30.40 5.91
C GLN A 86 -10.71 -30.81 7.12
N LYS A 87 -10.09 -31.98 7.08
CA LYS A 87 -9.24 -32.46 8.19
C LYS A 87 -8.06 -31.54 8.44
N SER A 88 -7.36 -31.14 7.38
CA SER A 88 -6.21 -30.23 7.47
C SER A 88 -6.63 -28.83 7.95
N ALA A 89 -7.78 -28.33 7.47
CA ALA A 89 -8.31 -27.02 7.87
C ALA A 89 -8.74 -27.02 9.34
N GLN A 90 -9.34 -28.11 9.83
CA GLN A 90 -9.73 -28.25 11.24
C GLN A 90 -8.51 -28.32 12.16
N ASP A 91 -7.44 -29.05 11.79
CA ASP A 91 -6.18 -29.07 12.55
C ASP A 91 -5.53 -27.68 12.57
N ALA A 92 -5.46 -27.00 11.43
CA ALA A 92 -4.93 -25.65 11.34
C ALA A 92 -5.73 -24.64 12.19
N TYR A 93 -7.05 -24.74 12.16
CA TYR A 93 -7.96 -23.93 12.96
C TYR A 93 -7.73 -24.13 14.46
N ASP A 94 -7.70 -25.40 14.93
CA ASP A 94 -7.50 -25.72 16.33
C ASP A 94 -6.17 -25.15 16.86
N ARG A 95 -5.10 -25.31 16.09
CA ARG A 95 -3.78 -24.75 16.43
C ARG A 95 -3.77 -23.23 16.43
N MET A 96 -4.46 -22.59 15.47
CA MET A 96 -4.57 -21.12 15.43
C MET A 96 -5.39 -20.61 16.62
N PHE A 97 -6.52 -21.26 16.95
CA PHE A 97 -7.34 -20.88 18.09
C PHE A 97 -6.57 -20.94 19.42
N GLN A 98 -5.67 -21.92 19.56
CA GLN A 98 -4.79 -22.11 20.72
C GLN A 98 -3.51 -21.23 20.68
N PHE A 99 -3.38 -20.31 19.74
CA PHE A 99 -2.17 -19.48 19.54
C PHE A 99 -0.86 -20.26 19.32
N LYS A 100 -0.94 -21.52 18.84
CA LYS A 100 0.26 -22.27 18.45
C LYS A 100 0.91 -21.73 17.19
N TRP A 101 0.14 -21.06 16.36
CA TRP A 101 0.58 -20.23 15.24
C TRP A 101 -0.50 -19.19 14.93
N THR A 102 -0.09 -18.10 14.29
CA THR A 102 -0.99 -17.10 13.70
C THR A 102 -0.45 -16.68 12.34
N PRO A 103 -1.30 -16.31 11.39
CA PRO A 103 -0.79 -15.62 10.21
C PRO A 103 -0.22 -14.25 10.61
N PRO A 104 0.60 -13.61 9.74
CA PRO A 104 0.98 -12.22 9.93
C PRO A 104 -0.24 -11.32 10.15
N GLY A 105 -0.04 -10.16 10.81
CA GLY A 105 -1.14 -9.25 11.14
C GLY A 105 -2.07 -8.93 9.96
N ARG A 106 -1.53 -8.82 8.75
CA ARG A 106 -2.34 -8.63 7.53
C ARG A 106 -3.19 -9.83 7.17
N GLY A 107 -2.71 -11.04 7.43
CA GLY A 107 -3.54 -12.24 7.31
C GLY A 107 -4.73 -12.19 8.26
N LEU A 108 -4.53 -11.76 9.52
CA LEU A 108 -5.61 -11.55 10.48
C LEU A 108 -6.59 -10.46 10.03
N GLN A 109 -6.11 -9.39 9.40
CA GLN A 109 -6.95 -8.28 8.92
C GLN A 109 -7.74 -8.60 7.66
N PHE A 110 -7.11 -9.21 6.66
CA PHE A 110 -7.63 -9.23 5.29
C PHE A 110 -7.93 -10.63 4.74
N MET A 111 -7.33 -11.71 5.28
CA MET A 111 -7.61 -13.05 4.79
C MET A 111 -9.10 -13.40 4.98
N GLY A 112 -9.72 -13.95 3.96
CA GLY A 112 -11.13 -14.31 3.96
C GLY A 112 -12.10 -13.13 3.80
N THR A 113 -11.61 -11.93 3.51
CA THR A 113 -12.43 -10.73 3.30
C THR A 113 -12.72 -10.48 1.82
N ASP A 114 -13.68 -9.59 1.55
CA ASP A 114 -14.02 -9.13 0.21
C ASP A 114 -12.83 -8.49 -0.51
N ALA A 115 -12.00 -7.73 0.19
CA ALA A 115 -10.81 -7.11 -0.39
C ALA A 115 -9.87 -8.14 -1.05
N VAL A 116 -9.67 -9.31 -0.43
CA VAL A 116 -8.77 -10.34 -0.96
C VAL A 116 -9.48 -11.27 -1.93
N HIS A 117 -10.70 -11.71 -1.62
CA HIS A 117 -11.37 -12.77 -2.37
C HIS A 117 -12.43 -12.25 -3.35
N GLY A 118 -13.00 -11.08 -3.09
CA GLY A 118 -13.95 -10.40 -3.99
C GLY A 118 -13.22 -9.55 -5.02
N GLU A 119 -12.36 -8.63 -4.55
CA GLU A 119 -11.58 -7.72 -5.40
C GLU A 119 -10.26 -8.31 -5.90
N GLN A 120 -9.90 -9.52 -5.47
CA GLN A 120 -8.66 -10.22 -5.82
C GLN A 120 -7.38 -9.44 -5.45
N LEU A 121 -7.44 -8.64 -4.40
CA LEU A 121 -6.38 -7.76 -3.94
C LEU A 121 -5.31 -8.53 -3.14
N SER A 122 -4.50 -9.33 -3.82
CA SER A 122 -3.44 -10.11 -3.18
C SER A 122 -2.40 -9.25 -2.46
N SER A 123 -2.19 -8.00 -2.91
CA SER A 123 -1.30 -7.02 -2.27
C SER A 123 -1.73 -6.69 -0.83
N ALA A 124 -3.03 -6.78 -0.50
CA ALA A 124 -3.51 -6.55 0.86
C ALA A 124 -2.94 -7.56 1.88
N LEU A 125 -2.48 -8.73 1.44
CA LEU A 125 -1.84 -9.75 2.27
C LEU A 125 -0.32 -9.56 2.40
N GLN A 126 0.30 -8.71 1.58
CA GLN A 126 1.74 -8.45 1.58
C GLN A 126 2.08 -7.34 2.57
N ASN A 127 3.16 -7.52 3.33
CA ASN A 127 3.66 -6.47 4.21
C ASN A 127 4.58 -5.50 3.48
N CYS A 128 5.41 -6.02 2.58
CA CYS A 128 6.43 -5.25 1.87
C CYS A 128 6.47 -5.64 0.39
N SER A 129 6.89 -4.70 -0.43
CA SER A 129 7.15 -4.89 -1.86
C SER A 129 8.33 -4.05 -2.31
N TYR A 130 8.77 -4.29 -3.54
CA TYR A 130 9.81 -3.51 -4.19
C TYR A 130 9.41 -3.20 -5.63
N LEU A 131 9.63 -1.96 -6.05
CA LEU A 131 9.37 -1.47 -7.40
C LEU A 131 10.62 -0.86 -8.00
N SER A 132 10.99 -1.29 -9.20
CA SER A 132 12.08 -0.65 -9.94
C SER A 132 11.55 0.38 -10.92
N THR A 133 12.15 1.56 -10.92
CA THR A 133 11.91 2.61 -11.91
C THR A 133 12.75 2.43 -13.16
N GLY A 134 13.69 1.48 -13.17
CA GLY A 134 14.66 1.30 -14.26
C GLY A 134 14.08 0.91 -15.64
N LYS A 135 12.77 0.63 -15.72
CA LYS A 135 12.08 0.30 -16.98
C LYS A 135 11.08 1.37 -17.44
N ILE A 136 11.03 2.52 -16.76
CA ILE A 136 10.15 3.60 -17.24
C ILE A 136 10.56 4.05 -18.64
N SER A 137 9.58 4.25 -19.51
CA SER A 137 9.80 4.67 -20.89
C SER A 137 8.53 5.28 -21.49
N THR A 138 8.67 6.01 -22.59
CA THR A 138 7.56 6.56 -23.35
C THR A 138 7.01 5.59 -24.41
N HIS A 139 7.42 4.31 -24.43
CA HIS A 139 6.86 3.31 -25.34
C HIS A 139 5.36 3.08 -25.14
N SER A 140 4.91 3.19 -23.89
CA SER A 140 3.49 3.18 -23.58
C SER A 140 3.20 4.06 -22.35
N ARG A 141 1.96 4.58 -22.27
CA ARG A 141 1.48 5.32 -21.06
C ARG A 141 1.71 4.48 -19.79
N LYS A 142 1.38 3.19 -19.86
CA LYS A 142 1.55 2.28 -18.73
C LYS A 142 3.00 2.20 -18.27
N GLU A 143 3.97 2.04 -19.18
CA GLU A 143 5.37 1.93 -18.79
C GLU A 143 5.91 3.21 -18.16
N ALA A 144 5.48 4.38 -18.66
CA ALA A 144 5.93 5.66 -18.12
C ALA A 144 5.50 5.88 -16.66
N VAL A 145 4.30 5.46 -16.27
CA VAL A 145 3.71 5.79 -14.96
C VAL A 145 3.60 4.60 -14.00
N TYR A 146 3.82 3.37 -14.47
CA TYR A 146 3.60 2.13 -13.72
C TYR A 146 4.20 2.13 -12.29
N PRO A 147 5.47 2.51 -12.06
CA PRO A 147 6.02 2.46 -10.71
C PRO A 147 5.30 3.42 -9.75
N PHE A 148 4.94 4.61 -10.21
CA PHE A 148 4.30 5.65 -9.42
C PHE A 148 2.86 5.26 -9.03
N VAL A 149 2.07 4.84 -10.01
CA VAL A 149 0.68 4.39 -9.85
C VAL A 149 0.63 3.14 -8.95
N THR A 150 1.49 2.15 -9.22
CA THR A 150 1.55 0.92 -8.44
C THR A 150 1.97 1.18 -6.99
N LEU A 151 2.94 2.06 -6.76
CA LEU A 151 3.32 2.45 -5.39
C LEU A 151 2.13 3.09 -4.67
N PHE A 152 1.39 3.98 -5.33
CA PHE A 152 0.22 4.62 -4.74
C PHE A 152 -0.83 3.59 -4.30
N GLU A 153 -1.18 2.65 -5.19
CA GLU A 153 -2.12 1.58 -4.86
C GLU A 153 -1.65 0.72 -3.68
N GLN A 154 -0.37 0.40 -3.65
CA GLN A 154 0.21 -0.39 -2.56
C GLN A 154 0.23 0.38 -1.23
N CYS A 155 0.57 1.67 -1.25
CA CYS A 155 0.48 2.52 -0.08
C CYS A 155 -0.97 2.60 0.44
N MET A 156 -1.96 2.75 -0.44
CA MET A 156 -3.37 2.76 -0.07
C MET A 156 -3.84 1.43 0.54
N THR A 157 -3.20 0.31 0.24
CA THR A 157 -3.41 -0.95 0.95
C THR A 157 -2.50 -1.12 2.17
N GLY A 158 -1.63 -0.14 2.43
CA GLY A 158 -0.72 -0.08 3.59
C GLY A 158 0.51 -0.97 3.46
N VAL A 159 0.92 -1.36 2.26
CA VAL A 159 2.16 -2.08 1.99
C VAL A 159 3.33 -1.13 2.19
N GLY A 160 4.39 -1.59 2.84
CA GLY A 160 5.70 -0.88 2.84
C GLY A 160 6.39 -1.10 1.51
N VAL A 161 6.83 -0.02 0.83
CA VAL A 161 7.36 -0.12 -0.53
C VAL A 161 8.80 0.37 -0.59
N GLY A 162 9.69 -0.51 -1.06
CA GLY A 162 11.02 -0.13 -1.51
C GLY A 162 11.01 0.24 -2.99
N PHE A 163 11.80 1.24 -3.39
CA PHE A 163 11.96 1.60 -4.80
C PHE A 163 13.36 2.12 -5.10
N ASP A 164 13.77 2.03 -6.36
CA ASP A 164 15.03 2.62 -6.83
C ASP A 164 14.79 3.90 -7.63
N VAL A 165 15.89 4.62 -7.92
CA VAL A 165 15.90 5.83 -8.75
C VAL A 165 16.52 5.59 -10.13
N LYS A 166 16.61 4.35 -10.60
CA LYS A 166 17.19 3.97 -11.91
C LYS A 166 16.46 4.57 -13.11
N GLY A 167 15.30 5.16 -12.86
CA GLY A 167 14.50 5.89 -13.84
C GLY A 167 15.01 7.31 -14.15
N ALA A 168 15.95 7.84 -13.37
CA ALA A 168 16.53 9.15 -13.63
C ALA A 168 17.11 9.23 -15.05
N GLY A 169 16.85 10.33 -15.75
CA GLY A 169 17.29 10.56 -17.13
C GLY A 169 16.48 9.81 -18.22
N ARG A 170 15.48 8.99 -17.86
CA ARG A 170 14.76 8.16 -18.84
C ARG A 170 13.52 8.78 -19.46
N LEU A 171 12.98 9.82 -18.84
CA LEU A 171 11.81 10.55 -19.32
C LEU A 171 12.17 12.02 -19.47
N GLU A 172 11.73 12.63 -20.54
CA GLU A 172 11.77 14.08 -20.77
C GLU A 172 10.49 14.69 -20.21
N ILE A 173 10.62 15.80 -19.50
CA ILE A 173 9.49 16.60 -19.01
C ILE A 173 8.99 17.46 -20.18
N ASN A 174 7.71 17.47 -20.41
CA ASN A 174 7.05 18.29 -21.42
C ASN A 174 6.03 19.19 -20.73
N GLU A 175 5.82 20.39 -21.25
CA GLU A 175 4.73 21.25 -20.76
C GLU A 175 3.42 20.80 -21.42
N PRO A 176 2.34 20.58 -20.66
CA PRO A 176 1.02 20.32 -21.23
C PRO A 176 0.57 21.49 -22.13
N THR A 177 -0.28 21.21 -23.12
CA THR A 177 -0.87 22.25 -23.96
C THR A 177 -1.86 23.11 -23.16
N SER A 178 -2.26 24.25 -23.78
CA SER A 178 -3.30 25.12 -23.21
C SER A 178 -4.71 24.52 -23.27
N ASP A 179 -4.90 23.43 -24.02
CA ASP A 179 -6.15 22.70 -24.02
C ASP A 179 -6.35 22.03 -22.67
N THR A 180 -7.58 22.00 -22.20
CA THR A 180 -7.94 21.45 -20.89
C THR A 180 -8.85 20.23 -21.04
N GLU A 181 -8.54 19.19 -20.28
CA GLU A 181 -9.38 17.99 -20.15
C GLU A 181 -9.73 17.79 -18.68
N THR A 182 -11.02 17.59 -18.38
CA THR A 182 -11.48 17.35 -17.01
C THR A 182 -11.49 15.86 -16.71
N PHE A 183 -10.82 15.47 -15.62
CA PHE A 183 -10.84 14.11 -15.09
C PHE A 183 -11.65 14.09 -13.79
N VAL A 184 -12.84 13.47 -13.83
CA VAL A 184 -13.66 13.22 -12.63
C VAL A 184 -13.02 12.07 -11.86
N VAL A 185 -12.60 12.32 -10.63
CA VAL A 185 -11.88 11.33 -9.81
C VAL A 185 -12.85 10.41 -9.08
N PRO A 186 -12.94 9.12 -9.45
CA PRO A 186 -13.81 8.17 -8.76
C PRO A 186 -13.42 7.95 -7.29
N ASP A 187 -14.43 7.73 -6.42
CA ASP A 187 -14.22 7.50 -4.98
C ASP A 187 -13.76 6.07 -4.67
N ASN A 188 -12.64 5.69 -5.26
CA ASN A 188 -12.00 4.39 -5.02
C ASN A 188 -10.48 4.51 -5.18
N ARG A 189 -9.76 3.44 -4.84
CA ARG A 189 -8.30 3.40 -4.90
C ARG A 189 -7.78 3.58 -6.33
N GLU A 190 -8.41 2.92 -7.28
CA GLU A 190 -8.07 2.96 -8.70
C GLU A 190 -8.21 4.38 -9.23
N GLY A 191 -9.33 5.06 -8.91
CA GLY A 191 -9.56 6.46 -9.33
C GLY A 191 -8.48 7.43 -8.82
N TRP A 192 -8.01 7.25 -7.58
CA TRP A 192 -6.91 8.06 -7.04
C TRP A 192 -5.59 7.79 -7.77
N SER A 193 -5.28 6.52 -8.05
CA SER A 193 -4.07 6.16 -8.77
C SER A 193 -4.12 6.54 -10.25
N ASP A 194 -5.30 6.45 -10.89
CA ASP A 194 -5.50 6.89 -12.25
C ASP A 194 -5.34 8.41 -12.39
N ALA A 195 -5.83 9.20 -11.43
CA ALA A 195 -5.62 10.65 -11.40
C ALA A 195 -4.12 11.01 -11.40
N LEU A 196 -3.32 10.32 -10.59
CA LEU A 196 -1.86 10.47 -10.64
C LEU A 196 -1.30 10.07 -12.02
N GLY A 197 -1.78 8.97 -12.57
CA GLY A 197 -1.36 8.50 -13.89
C GLY A 197 -1.63 9.51 -15.00
N GLU A 198 -2.84 10.11 -15.04
CA GLU A 198 -3.20 11.14 -16.01
C GLU A 198 -2.34 12.40 -15.85
N LEU A 199 -2.12 12.86 -14.61
CA LEU A 199 -1.22 13.99 -14.36
C LEU A 199 0.19 13.72 -14.88
N LEU A 200 0.79 12.57 -14.55
CA LEU A 200 2.15 12.25 -15.00
C LEU A 200 2.23 12.09 -16.52
N VAL A 201 1.21 11.50 -17.15
CA VAL A 201 1.14 11.39 -18.61
C VAL A 201 1.09 12.76 -19.28
N SER A 202 0.41 13.74 -18.70
CA SER A 202 0.35 15.09 -19.25
C SER A 202 1.74 15.75 -19.33
N PHE A 203 2.66 15.39 -18.42
CA PHE A 203 4.04 15.91 -18.41
C PHE A 203 5.05 15.02 -19.12
N PHE A 204 4.82 13.70 -19.22
CA PHE A 204 5.80 12.80 -19.83
C PHE A 204 5.59 12.56 -21.33
N PHE A 205 4.49 13.02 -21.88
CA PHE A 205 4.19 12.87 -23.31
C PHE A 205 3.92 14.22 -23.96
N LYS A 206 4.46 14.39 -25.17
CA LYS A 206 4.27 15.63 -25.97
C LYS A 206 2.81 15.82 -26.39
N ASN A 207 2.39 17.06 -26.48
CA ASN A 207 1.08 17.47 -26.98
C ASN A 207 -0.10 16.86 -26.18
N LYS A 208 0.05 16.77 -24.87
CA LYS A 208 -1.03 16.38 -23.95
C LYS A 208 -1.73 17.61 -23.38
N PRO A 209 -3.05 17.53 -23.16
CA PRO A 209 -3.79 18.64 -22.53
C PRO A 209 -3.39 18.80 -21.08
N THR A 210 -3.67 19.98 -20.53
CA THR A 210 -3.68 20.21 -19.09
C THR A 210 -4.86 19.44 -18.47
N ILE A 211 -4.60 18.65 -17.42
CA ILE A 211 -5.66 17.90 -16.74
C ILE A 211 -6.19 18.71 -15.55
N GLU A 212 -7.47 18.98 -15.56
CA GLU A 212 -8.20 19.53 -14.41
C GLU A 212 -8.92 18.38 -13.69
N PHE A 213 -8.81 18.34 -12.34
CA PHE A 213 -9.41 17.26 -11.56
C PHE A 213 -10.71 17.73 -10.91
N ASP A 214 -11.79 16.96 -11.11
CA ASP A 214 -13.05 17.11 -10.40
C ASP A 214 -13.13 16.07 -9.29
N TYR A 215 -13.12 16.53 -8.05
CA TYR A 215 -13.13 15.70 -6.84
C TYR A 215 -14.54 15.50 -6.26
N SER A 216 -15.59 15.92 -6.97
CA SER A 216 -16.97 15.95 -6.46
C SER A 216 -17.52 14.58 -6.07
N GLU A 217 -17.02 13.49 -6.68
CA GLU A 217 -17.41 12.14 -6.33
C GLU A 217 -16.75 11.59 -5.07
N ILE A 218 -15.64 12.21 -4.61
CA ILE A 218 -14.91 11.71 -3.44
C ILE A 218 -15.69 11.99 -2.16
N ARG A 219 -15.85 10.95 -1.35
CA ARG A 219 -16.54 11.05 -0.05
C ARG A 219 -15.87 12.08 0.88
N PRO A 220 -16.64 12.77 1.71
CA PRO A 220 -16.11 13.79 2.60
C PRO A 220 -15.25 13.21 3.73
N LEU A 221 -14.43 14.08 4.32
CA LEU A 221 -13.65 13.79 5.51
C LEU A 221 -14.53 13.17 6.62
N GLY A 222 -14.04 12.12 7.26
CA GLY A 222 -14.73 11.45 8.38
C GLY A 222 -15.74 10.37 7.95
N ALA A 223 -16.07 10.23 6.67
CA ALA A 223 -16.93 9.16 6.19
C ALA A 223 -16.32 7.77 6.50
N PRO A 224 -17.12 6.76 6.92
CA PRO A 224 -16.59 5.46 7.33
C PRO A 224 -16.04 4.66 6.13
N LEU A 225 -14.86 4.06 6.32
CA LEU A 225 -14.25 3.14 5.38
C LEU A 225 -14.67 1.70 5.71
N LYS A 226 -15.76 1.22 5.08
CA LYS A 226 -16.36 -0.09 5.41
C LYS A 226 -15.42 -1.27 5.21
N ARG A 227 -14.53 -1.25 4.21
CA ARG A 227 -13.69 -2.41 3.83
C ARG A 227 -12.38 -2.49 4.60
N PHE A 228 -11.71 -1.36 4.80
CA PHE A 228 -10.41 -1.30 5.46
C PHE A 228 -10.48 -0.89 6.93
N GLY A 229 -11.61 -0.35 7.36
CA GLY A 229 -11.78 0.27 8.69
C GLY A 229 -11.18 1.68 8.76
N GLY A 230 -11.60 2.46 9.76
CA GLY A 230 -11.22 3.85 9.91
C GLY A 230 -12.12 4.81 9.12
N THR A 231 -11.67 6.04 8.94
CA THR A 231 -12.41 7.13 8.30
C THR A 231 -11.69 7.66 7.06
N ALA A 232 -12.46 8.20 6.12
CA ALA A 232 -11.94 8.84 4.92
C ALA A 232 -11.24 10.16 5.26
N SER A 233 -10.20 10.47 4.49
CA SER A 233 -9.47 11.75 4.56
C SER A 233 -10.14 12.90 3.81
N GLY A 234 -11.18 12.63 3.02
CA GLY A 234 -11.70 13.57 2.05
C GLY A 234 -10.80 13.74 0.82
N PRO A 235 -11.14 14.64 -0.11
CA PRO A 235 -10.38 14.87 -1.35
C PRO A 235 -9.08 15.66 -1.15
N GLU A 236 -9.02 16.54 -0.15
CA GLU A 236 -7.95 17.51 0.05
C GLU A 236 -6.52 16.93 0.02
N PRO A 237 -6.20 15.76 0.64
CA PRO A 237 -4.86 15.19 0.57
C PRO A 237 -4.43 14.79 -0.85
N LEU A 238 -5.37 14.31 -1.66
CA LEU A 238 -5.11 13.99 -3.07
C LEU A 238 -4.91 15.26 -3.88
N GLU A 239 -5.79 16.24 -3.73
CA GLU A 239 -5.70 17.55 -4.40
C GLU A 239 -4.35 18.20 -4.15
N ARG A 240 -3.92 18.32 -2.88
CA ARG A 240 -2.60 18.88 -2.51
C ARG A 240 -1.44 18.06 -3.11
N CYS A 241 -1.57 16.73 -3.15
CA CYS A 241 -0.55 15.87 -3.73
C CYS A 241 -0.39 16.11 -5.22
N LEU A 242 -1.49 16.10 -5.98
CA LEU A 242 -1.48 16.29 -7.43
C LEU A 242 -0.99 17.70 -7.80
N GLU A 243 -1.42 18.72 -7.08
CA GLU A 243 -0.97 20.08 -7.31
C GLU A 243 0.52 20.28 -6.99
N SER A 244 1.01 19.67 -5.91
CA SER A 244 2.44 19.71 -5.58
C SER A 244 3.30 18.98 -6.63
N ILE A 245 2.79 17.89 -7.24
CA ILE A 245 3.49 17.20 -8.34
C ILE A 245 3.42 18.05 -9.62
N ARG A 246 2.29 18.69 -9.92
CA ARG A 246 2.15 19.62 -11.04
C ARG A 246 3.18 20.73 -10.93
N SER A 247 3.25 21.41 -9.79
CA SER A 247 4.19 22.49 -9.53
C SER A 247 5.66 22.05 -9.70
N GLN A 248 5.99 20.82 -9.34
CA GLN A 248 7.33 20.24 -9.49
C GLN A 248 7.80 20.19 -10.96
N PHE A 249 6.88 19.97 -11.91
CA PHE A 249 7.21 19.81 -13.32
C PHE A 249 6.96 21.07 -14.17
N SER A 250 6.15 22.01 -13.68
CA SER A 250 5.85 23.25 -14.40
C SER A 250 7.10 24.07 -14.68
N ASN A 251 7.20 24.62 -15.89
CA ASN A 251 8.32 25.42 -16.41
C ASN A 251 9.65 24.63 -16.53
N ARG A 252 9.61 23.32 -16.64
CA ARG A 252 10.78 22.44 -16.78
C ARG A 252 10.80 21.67 -18.10
N SER A 253 10.10 22.17 -19.11
CA SER A 253 10.04 21.52 -20.42
C SER A 253 11.43 21.33 -21.05
N GLY A 254 11.70 20.12 -21.53
CA GLY A 254 12.99 19.72 -22.11
C GLY A 254 14.02 19.21 -21.10
N GLU A 255 13.75 19.31 -19.79
CA GLU A 255 14.59 18.68 -18.79
C GLU A 255 14.28 17.18 -18.68
N SER A 256 15.25 16.42 -18.21
CA SER A 256 15.02 15.02 -17.86
C SER A 256 14.55 14.87 -16.40
N ILE A 257 13.71 13.86 -16.15
CA ILE A 257 13.35 13.48 -14.77
C ILE A 257 14.61 13.09 -13.99
N THR A 258 14.74 13.58 -12.77
CA THR A 258 15.88 13.35 -11.88
C THR A 258 15.56 12.28 -10.81
N SER A 259 16.58 11.83 -10.08
CA SER A 259 16.38 10.98 -8.89
C SER A 259 15.56 11.70 -7.81
N ARG A 260 15.76 13.02 -7.64
CA ARG A 260 14.97 13.89 -6.77
C ARG A 260 13.50 13.87 -7.17
N ASP A 261 13.19 14.02 -8.45
CA ASP A 261 11.80 13.99 -8.94
C ASP A 261 11.11 12.67 -8.62
N ILE A 262 11.79 11.55 -8.84
CA ILE A 262 11.26 10.22 -8.55
C ILE A 262 10.94 10.08 -7.06
N VAL A 263 11.88 10.44 -6.18
CA VAL A 263 11.69 10.32 -4.73
C VAL A 263 10.57 11.26 -4.26
N ASP A 264 10.49 12.47 -4.80
CA ASP A 264 9.50 13.45 -4.40
C ASP A 264 8.08 13.02 -4.80
N ILE A 265 7.87 12.50 -6.00
CA ILE A 265 6.57 11.93 -6.39
C ILE A 265 6.17 10.83 -5.41
N MET A 266 7.06 9.86 -5.16
CA MET A 266 6.78 8.72 -4.29
C MET A 266 6.44 9.17 -2.85
N ASN A 267 7.18 10.15 -2.33
CA ASN A 267 6.98 10.68 -0.98
C ASN A 267 5.69 11.50 -0.84
N LYS A 268 5.36 12.33 -1.83
CA LYS A 268 4.11 13.10 -1.86
C LYS A 268 2.89 12.19 -1.88
N VAL A 269 2.94 11.13 -2.69
CA VAL A 269 1.92 10.09 -2.77
C VAL A 269 1.76 9.35 -1.44
N ALA A 270 2.86 8.97 -0.79
CA ALA A 270 2.82 8.34 0.52
C ALA A 270 2.22 9.27 1.59
N LYS A 271 2.60 10.56 1.59
CA LYS A 271 2.03 11.57 2.49
C LYS A 271 0.51 11.66 2.31
N ALA A 272 0.01 11.72 1.07
CA ALA A 272 -1.44 11.74 0.80
C ALA A 272 -2.15 10.50 1.34
N THR A 273 -1.51 9.33 1.27
CA THR A 273 -2.08 8.06 1.72
C THR A 273 -2.27 7.99 3.23
N VAL A 274 -1.35 8.56 4.03
CA VAL A 274 -1.43 8.52 5.49
C VAL A 274 -2.30 9.62 6.09
N ALA A 275 -2.71 10.58 5.31
CA ALA A 275 -3.66 11.60 5.73
C ALA A 275 -4.96 10.95 6.23
N GLY A 276 -5.50 11.43 7.34
CA GLY A 276 -6.67 10.83 8.00
C GLY A 276 -6.36 9.70 8.98
N GLY A 277 -5.10 9.29 9.15
CA GLY A 277 -4.64 8.38 10.21
C GLY A 277 -5.10 6.92 10.09
N ALA A 278 -5.87 6.57 9.06
CA ALA A 278 -6.40 5.22 8.86
C ALA A 278 -5.34 4.24 8.34
N ARG A 279 -4.32 4.74 7.66
CA ARG A 279 -3.28 3.94 7.01
C ARG A 279 -1.89 4.37 7.48
N ARG A 280 -0.93 3.45 7.35
CA ARG A 280 0.49 3.73 7.57
C ARG A 280 1.21 3.40 6.29
N SER A 281 2.01 4.33 5.79
CA SER A 281 2.95 4.09 4.71
C SER A 281 4.36 3.99 5.29
N ALA A 282 5.18 3.16 4.69
CA ALA A 282 6.61 3.08 4.97
C ALA A 282 7.32 2.94 3.62
N LEU A 283 8.19 3.87 3.30
CA LEU A 283 8.96 3.85 2.07
C LEU A 283 10.45 3.73 2.36
N ILE A 284 11.17 3.08 1.44
CA ILE A 284 12.62 3.16 1.36
C ILE A 284 13.02 3.41 -0.09
N SER A 285 13.78 4.47 -0.33
CA SER A 285 14.39 4.77 -1.61
C SER A 285 15.84 4.27 -1.66
N LEU A 286 16.24 3.72 -2.79
CA LEU A 286 17.57 3.20 -3.03
C LEU A 286 18.21 3.92 -4.21
N GLY A 287 19.38 4.51 -4.00
CA GLY A 287 20.09 5.23 -5.05
C GLY A 287 21.60 5.05 -4.96
N PRO A 288 22.33 5.33 -6.04
CA PRO A 288 23.79 5.23 -6.06
C PRO A 288 24.46 6.39 -5.31
N ILE A 289 25.67 6.17 -4.84
CA ILE A 289 26.45 7.17 -4.07
C ILE A 289 26.92 8.36 -4.91
N ASP A 290 27.09 8.16 -6.20
CA ASP A 290 27.55 9.18 -7.15
C ASP A 290 26.40 10.07 -7.67
N ASP A 291 25.16 9.79 -7.29
CA ASP A 291 24.02 10.67 -7.53
C ASP A 291 23.93 11.72 -6.41
N GLU A 292 24.55 12.89 -6.64
CA GLU A 292 24.57 13.99 -5.67
C GLU A 292 23.16 14.50 -5.34
N ASP A 293 22.23 14.51 -6.29
CA ASP A 293 20.84 14.86 -6.04
C ASP A 293 20.19 13.91 -5.06
N PHE A 294 20.43 12.59 -5.21
CA PHE A 294 19.91 11.57 -4.31
C PHE A 294 20.53 11.65 -2.92
N VAL A 295 21.85 11.74 -2.84
CA VAL A 295 22.60 11.77 -1.57
C VAL A 295 22.19 12.99 -0.73
N ASN A 296 21.97 14.13 -1.38
CA ASN A 296 21.62 15.38 -0.71
C ASN A 296 20.12 15.57 -0.44
N LEU A 297 19.26 14.64 -0.80
CA LEU A 297 17.80 14.77 -0.65
C LEU A 297 17.33 15.17 0.76
N LYS A 298 18.07 14.79 1.79
CA LYS A 298 17.77 15.12 3.19
C LYS A 298 18.77 16.04 3.86
N ASN A 299 19.61 16.70 3.08
CA ASN A 299 20.49 17.71 3.61
C ASN A 299 19.69 18.98 3.93
N TRP A 300 19.34 19.15 5.20
CA TRP A 300 18.53 20.24 5.73
C TRP A 300 19.19 21.61 5.57
N ASN A 301 20.51 21.66 5.36
CA ASN A 301 21.26 22.90 5.22
C ASN A 301 21.20 23.47 3.79
N LEU A 302 20.68 22.71 2.83
CA LEU A 302 20.54 23.15 1.45
C LEU A 302 19.21 23.92 1.27
N PRO A 303 19.23 25.17 0.78
CA PRO A 303 18.05 26.00 0.59
C PRO A 303 16.97 25.32 -0.28
N GLU A 304 17.37 24.57 -1.31
CA GLU A 304 16.49 23.83 -2.21
C GLU A 304 15.74 22.68 -1.54
N ASN A 305 16.11 22.30 -0.32
CA ASN A 305 15.40 21.29 0.46
C ASN A 305 14.42 21.89 1.47
N SER A 306 14.34 23.21 1.59
CA SER A 306 13.54 23.89 2.61
C SER A 306 12.04 23.51 2.54
N GLU A 307 11.46 23.44 1.34
CA GLU A 307 10.07 23.01 1.14
C GLU A 307 9.85 21.54 1.48
N ARG A 308 10.81 20.68 1.09
CA ARG A 308 10.74 19.22 1.32
C ARG A 308 10.79 18.85 2.79
N THR A 309 11.49 19.63 3.59
CA THR A 309 11.83 19.35 4.99
C THR A 309 11.06 20.22 5.98
N GLY A 310 10.31 21.22 5.50
CA GLY A 310 9.43 22.06 6.31
C GLY A 310 8.26 21.32 6.96
N GLU A 311 7.41 22.04 7.68
CA GLU A 311 6.26 21.49 8.41
C GLU A 311 5.30 20.70 7.49
N ASP A 312 5.05 21.27 6.30
CA ASP A 312 4.25 20.62 5.25
C ASP A 312 5.08 19.76 4.29
N GLY A 313 6.34 19.52 4.59
CA GLY A 313 7.25 18.77 3.75
C GLY A 313 6.89 17.28 3.62
N TRP A 314 7.56 16.60 2.72
CA TRP A 314 7.33 15.18 2.38
C TRP A 314 8.56 14.30 2.55
N ALA A 315 9.74 14.86 2.82
CA ALA A 315 11.00 14.11 2.92
C ALA A 315 10.99 13.04 4.04
N TRP A 316 10.14 13.17 5.05
CA TRP A 316 9.96 12.21 6.12
C TRP A 316 9.29 10.90 5.68
N SER A 317 8.60 10.89 4.54
CA SER A 317 7.79 9.75 4.08
C SER A 317 8.63 8.53 3.69
N SER A 318 9.92 8.70 3.39
CA SER A 318 10.83 7.58 3.09
C SER A 318 12.10 7.61 3.92
N ASN A 319 12.68 6.42 4.16
CA ASN A 319 14.10 6.30 4.42
C ASN A 319 14.85 6.32 3.09
N ASN A 320 16.03 6.95 3.07
CA ASN A 320 16.90 6.95 1.90
C ASN A 320 18.13 6.09 2.21
N SER A 321 18.46 5.16 1.33
CA SER A 321 19.58 4.25 1.49
C SER A 321 20.45 4.29 0.24
N VAL A 322 21.73 4.47 0.46
CA VAL A 322 22.73 4.44 -0.62
C VAL A 322 23.14 2.99 -0.88
N VAL A 323 23.20 2.62 -2.16
CA VAL A 323 23.69 1.33 -2.60
C VAL A 323 25.22 1.40 -2.66
N ILE A 324 25.88 0.45 -2.04
CA ILE A 324 27.33 0.32 -1.99
C ILE A 324 27.71 -0.91 -2.79
N ASP A 325 28.49 -0.72 -3.84
CA ASP A 325 28.95 -1.79 -4.74
C ASP A 325 30.46 -2.10 -4.54
N SER A 326 31.20 -1.26 -3.79
CA SER A 326 32.63 -1.40 -3.57
C SER A 326 33.09 -0.85 -2.20
N ASP A 327 34.31 -1.23 -1.75
CA ASP A 327 34.93 -0.67 -0.55
C ASP A 327 35.22 0.83 -0.72
N GLU A 328 35.51 1.28 -1.95
CA GLU A 328 35.72 2.70 -2.27
C GLU A 328 34.45 3.52 -2.04
N ASP A 329 33.28 2.95 -2.34
CA ASP A 329 31.99 3.61 -2.06
C ASP A 329 31.75 3.74 -0.57
N LEU A 330 32.17 2.76 0.23
CA LEU A 330 32.07 2.81 1.69
C LEU A 330 32.91 3.97 2.26
N ASP A 331 34.18 4.11 1.79
CA ASP A 331 35.04 5.21 2.21
C ASP A 331 34.44 6.58 1.86
N ARG A 332 33.88 6.72 0.65
CA ARG A 332 33.17 7.95 0.22
C ARG A 332 31.96 8.31 1.08
N ILE A 333 31.24 7.31 1.61
CA ILE A 333 30.13 7.56 2.53
C ILE A 333 30.63 8.03 3.87
N LEU A 334 31.68 7.39 4.40
CA LEU A 334 32.28 7.71 5.70
C LEU A 334 32.80 9.15 5.71
N ASP A 335 33.30 9.63 4.59
CA ASP A 335 33.76 11.02 4.43
C ASP A 335 32.60 12.05 4.39
N LYS A 336 31.36 11.62 4.14
CA LYS A 336 30.17 12.48 4.07
C LYS A 336 29.33 12.50 5.35
N ILE A 337 29.59 11.58 6.31
CA ILE A 337 28.91 11.52 7.61
C ILE A 337 29.69 12.34 8.65
#